data_d7d7ab8ad4e0beeb027cfe50e247e16c
#
_entry.id   d7d7ab8ad4e0beeb027cfe50e247e16c
#
_cell.length_a   1.000
_cell.length_b   1.000
_cell.length_c   1.000
_cell.angle_alpha   90.00
_cell.angle_beta   90.00
_cell.angle_gamma   90.00
#
_symmetry.space_group_name_H-M   'P 1'
#
loop_
_entity.id
_entity.type
_entity.pdbx_description
1 polymer ?
#
loop_
_entity_poly.entity_id
_entity_poly.type
_entity_poly.pdbx_seq_one_letter_code
_entity_poly.pdbx_strand_id
1 'polypeptide(L)'
;MEEFNHQTIDPDLFTISDVICDNACFYRAIANYMYYATPHDNLTKVKRFYSWGNTKSVDKVNEKMGQYSEIQNNLAEFIQRKIVDYVENHKDDILPQTGMSIENSIQLIHELTLDEYLSYYDVFAGDIDINQDLEKEEFYIDRWGSIIEQYVISKIIGCPIIVFNTQRYDTTYNKISNGKIINNKPQKGVRLKLSAVIGEEYIGTKLPIFLIWREYNKNGHYLVIYPNNPSTVLSEINI
;
A
#
# COMPACT_ATOMS: atom_id res chain seq x y z
N MET A 1 3.29 23.15 -4.32
CA MET A 1 2.50 21.91 -4.42
C MET A 1 1.63 22.06 -5.64
N GLU A 2 2.02 21.47 -6.74
CA GLU A 2 1.13 21.35 -7.89
C GLU A 2 -0.02 20.44 -7.47
N GLU A 3 -1.24 20.90 -7.69
CA GLU A 3 -2.45 20.10 -7.51
C GLU A 3 -2.29 18.83 -8.36
N PHE A 4 -2.08 17.68 -7.71
CA PHE A 4 -2.28 16.38 -8.33
C PHE A 4 -3.76 16.28 -8.70
N ASN A 5 -4.05 16.82 -9.86
CA ASN A 5 -5.38 16.97 -10.39
C ASN A 5 -6.01 15.60 -10.56
N HIS A 6 -6.82 15.19 -9.58
CA HIS A 6 -7.88 14.16 -9.65
C HIS A 6 -7.69 13.02 -10.67
N GLN A 7 -6.46 12.53 -10.81
CA GLN A 7 -6.13 11.51 -11.79
C GLN A 7 -6.76 10.19 -11.38
N THR A 8 -7.67 9.72 -12.19
CA THR A 8 -8.30 8.42 -12.01
C THR A 8 -7.88 7.49 -13.12
N ILE A 9 -7.52 6.26 -12.75
CA ILE A 9 -7.14 5.22 -13.70
C ILE A 9 -8.12 4.03 -13.65
N ASP A 10 -8.09 3.26 -14.71
CA ASP A 10 -8.92 2.08 -14.85
C ASP A 10 -8.37 0.95 -13.96
N PRO A 11 -9.16 0.36 -13.07
CA PRO A 11 -8.74 -0.80 -12.28
C PRO A 11 -8.38 -2.02 -13.15
N ASP A 12 -8.90 -2.13 -14.37
CA ASP A 12 -8.60 -3.23 -15.30
C ASP A 12 -7.12 -3.23 -15.76
N LEU A 13 -6.38 -2.14 -15.50
CA LEU A 13 -4.93 -2.11 -15.70
C LEU A 13 -4.15 -2.92 -14.66
N PHE A 14 -4.81 -3.41 -13.62
CA PHE A 14 -4.20 -4.14 -12.53
C PHE A 14 -4.88 -5.49 -12.29
N THR A 15 -4.10 -6.40 -11.73
CA THR A 15 -4.62 -7.57 -11.04
C THR A 15 -4.61 -7.27 -9.54
N ILE A 16 -5.77 -7.32 -8.91
CA ILE A 16 -5.94 -7.03 -7.48
C ILE A 16 -5.76 -8.32 -6.69
N SER A 17 -4.96 -8.27 -5.63
CA SER A 17 -4.82 -9.34 -4.65
C SER A 17 -5.20 -8.82 -3.27
N ASP A 18 -6.01 -9.59 -2.58
CA ASP A 18 -6.45 -9.28 -1.24
C ASP A 18 -5.53 -9.94 -0.21
N VAL A 19 -5.46 -9.35 0.97
CA VAL A 19 -4.76 -9.87 2.14
C VAL A 19 -5.74 -9.96 3.30
N ILE A 20 -5.36 -10.64 4.40
CA ILE A 20 -6.20 -10.68 5.59
C ILE A 20 -6.49 -9.24 6.05
N CYS A 21 -7.77 -8.96 6.32
CA CYS A 21 -8.21 -7.68 6.87
C CYS A 21 -7.98 -7.68 8.39
N ASP A 22 -6.73 -7.47 8.77
CA ASP A 22 -6.28 -7.35 10.16
C ASP A 22 -5.40 -6.10 10.31
N ASN A 23 -4.91 -5.84 11.52
CA ASN A 23 -4.03 -4.69 11.76
C ASN A 23 -2.70 -4.77 11.02
N ALA A 24 -2.36 -5.92 10.43
CA ALA A 24 -1.16 -6.15 9.65
C ALA A 24 -1.38 -6.01 8.13
N CYS A 25 -2.57 -5.63 7.66
CA CYS A 25 -2.91 -5.65 6.22
C CYS A 25 -1.95 -4.82 5.36
N PHE A 26 -1.44 -3.68 5.86
CA PHE A 26 -0.41 -2.90 5.18
C PHE A 26 0.88 -3.72 5.00
N TYR A 27 1.40 -4.29 6.07
CA TYR A 27 2.63 -5.09 6.05
C TYR A 27 2.47 -6.34 5.18
N ARG A 28 1.29 -6.96 5.20
CA ARG A 28 0.96 -8.10 4.33
C ARG A 28 0.93 -7.71 2.86
N ALA A 29 0.35 -6.56 2.53
CA ALA A 29 0.34 -6.04 1.17
C ALA A 29 1.75 -5.75 0.66
N ILE A 30 2.59 -5.12 1.47
CA ILE A 30 4.01 -4.89 1.16
C ILE A 30 4.75 -6.22 0.98
N ALA A 31 4.55 -7.19 1.89
CA ALA A 31 5.17 -8.53 1.79
C ALA A 31 4.81 -9.23 0.48
N ASN A 32 3.53 -9.20 0.08
CA ASN A 32 3.07 -9.78 -1.17
C ASN A 32 3.72 -9.11 -2.37
N TYR A 33 3.78 -7.77 -2.36
CA TYR A 33 4.38 -7.04 -3.46
C TYR A 33 5.89 -7.28 -3.55
N MET A 34 6.58 -7.30 -2.42
CA MET A 34 7.99 -7.64 -2.36
C MET A 34 8.25 -9.03 -2.93
N TYR A 35 7.43 -10.01 -2.58
CA TYR A 35 7.54 -11.36 -3.13
C TYR A 35 7.29 -11.39 -4.63
N TYR A 36 6.27 -10.67 -5.11
CA TYR A 36 5.96 -10.51 -6.54
C TYR A 36 7.16 -9.97 -7.33
N ALA A 37 7.77 -8.91 -6.84
CA ALA A 37 8.82 -8.19 -7.54
C ALA A 37 10.22 -8.79 -7.37
N THR A 38 10.40 -9.78 -6.46
CA THR A 38 11.70 -10.40 -6.22
C THR A 38 11.96 -11.50 -7.24
N PRO A 39 13.05 -11.44 -8.03
CA PRO A 39 13.38 -12.46 -9.01
C PRO A 39 13.82 -13.79 -8.41
N HIS A 40 14.25 -13.79 -7.15
CA HIS A 40 14.76 -14.98 -6.43
C HIS A 40 14.03 -15.17 -5.12
N ASP A 41 13.90 -16.43 -4.67
CA ASP A 41 13.22 -16.78 -3.42
C ASP A 41 13.96 -16.32 -2.14
N ASN A 42 15.09 -15.63 -2.29
CA ASN A 42 15.91 -15.18 -1.18
C ASN A 42 15.50 -13.77 -0.72
N LEU A 43 14.39 -13.68 0.01
CA LEU A 43 13.83 -12.44 0.53
C LEU A 43 14.65 -11.80 1.66
N THR A 44 15.66 -12.49 2.18
CA THR A 44 16.50 -11.98 3.28
C THR A 44 17.45 -10.86 2.88
N LYS A 45 17.62 -10.59 1.58
CA LYS A 45 18.49 -9.54 1.05
C LYS A 45 17.68 -8.36 0.52
N VAL A 46 17.14 -7.57 1.41
CA VAL A 46 16.29 -6.39 1.16
C VAL A 46 16.82 -5.41 0.10
N LYS A 47 18.10 -5.38 -0.17
CA LYS A 47 18.73 -4.44 -1.12
C LYS A 47 18.59 -4.79 -2.61
N ARG A 48 17.98 -5.91 -2.98
CA ARG A 48 17.94 -6.37 -4.39
C ARG A 48 16.53 -6.41 -4.99
N PHE A 49 15.61 -5.68 -4.41
CA PHE A 49 14.21 -5.97 -4.58
C PHE A 49 13.67 -5.76 -5.98
N TYR A 50 14.17 -5.04 -6.86
CA TYR A 50 13.39 -4.76 -8.06
C TYR A 50 14.26 -4.45 -9.26
N SER A 51 14.26 -5.32 -10.23
CA SER A 51 14.53 -4.95 -11.61
C SER A 51 13.24 -5.07 -12.40
N TRP A 52 12.93 -4.06 -13.18
CA TRP A 52 11.86 -4.11 -14.17
C TRP A 52 12.06 -5.34 -15.06
N GLY A 53 11.06 -6.19 -15.18
CA GLY A 53 11.10 -7.34 -16.06
C GLY A 53 11.33 -8.72 -15.40
N ASN A 54 11.60 -8.78 -14.10
CA ASN A 54 11.81 -10.04 -13.37
C ASN A 54 10.74 -10.32 -12.32
N THR A 55 9.50 -9.91 -12.58
CA THR A 55 8.38 -10.17 -11.69
C THR A 55 7.90 -11.62 -11.81
N LYS A 56 7.46 -12.18 -10.69
CA LYS A 56 6.75 -13.47 -10.66
C LYS A 56 5.36 -13.30 -11.24
N SER A 57 4.76 -14.37 -11.73
CA SER A 57 3.34 -14.32 -12.07
C SER A 57 2.51 -14.13 -10.79
N VAL A 58 1.39 -13.41 -10.91
CA VAL A 58 0.45 -13.18 -9.80
C VAL A 58 -0.07 -14.51 -9.25
N ASP A 59 -0.27 -15.53 -10.09
CA ASP A 59 -0.69 -16.86 -9.66
C ASP A 59 0.33 -17.49 -8.71
N LYS A 60 1.64 -17.38 -8.99
CA LYS A 60 2.69 -17.85 -8.09
C LYS A 60 2.75 -17.07 -6.78
N VAL A 61 2.45 -15.77 -6.82
CA VAL A 61 2.34 -14.96 -5.60
C VAL A 61 1.17 -15.46 -4.77
N ASN A 62 -0.01 -15.60 -5.37
CA ASN A 62 -1.20 -16.08 -4.67
C ASN A 62 -1.03 -17.49 -4.10
N GLU A 63 -0.31 -18.36 -4.81
CA GLU A 63 0.01 -19.72 -4.33
C GLU A 63 0.88 -19.70 -3.06
N LYS A 64 1.90 -18.84 -3.03
CA LYS A 64 2.92 -18.82 -1.96
C LYS A 64 2.63 -17.83 -0.85
N MET A 65 1.94 -16.74 -1.18
CA MET A 65 1.67 -15.61 -0.32
C MET A 65 0.17 -15.42 -0.04
N GLY A 66 -0.62 -16.49 -0.21
CA GLY A 66 -2.06 -16.46 0.07
C GLY A 66 -2.36 -16.02 1.52
N GLN A 67 -3.62 -15.65 1.78
CA GLN A 67 -4.05 -14.99 3.02
C GLN A 67 -3.56 -15.65 4.31
N TYR A 68 -3.46 -16.97 4.34
CA TYR A 68 -3.05 -17.73 5.54
C TYR A 68 -1.62 -18.27 5.45
N SER A 69 -0.79 -17.70 4.60
CA SER A 69 0.57 -18.16 4.39
C SER A 69 1.48 -17.79 5.56
N GLU A 70 2.15 -18.77 6.14
CA GLU A 70 3.21 -18.55 7.12
C GLU A 70 4.33 -17.68 6.54
N ILE A 71 4.65 -17.83 5.25
CA ILE A 71 5.66 -17.01 4.58
C ILE A 71 5.23 -15.53 4.58
N GLN A 72 3.96 -15.25 4.32
CA GLN A 72 3.43 -13.89 4.36
C GLN A 72 3.53 -13.31 5.78
N ASN A 73 3.14 -14.08 6.80
CA ASN A 73 3.23 -13.65 8.20
C ASN A 73 4.66 -13.30 8.58
N ASN A 74 5.59 -14.22 8.36
CA ASN A 74 6.99 -14.04 8.72
C ASN A 74 7.62 -12.84 8.01
N LEU A 75 7.25 -12.62 6.74
CA LEU A 75 7.76 -11.48 5.98
C LEU A 75 7.12 -10.17 6.43
N ALA A 76 5.83 -10.16 6.73
CA ALA A 76 5.13 -8.98 7.22
C ALA A 76 5.67 -8.55 8.61
N GLU A 77 5.89 -9.50 9.51
CA GLU A 77 6.55 -9.27 10.80
C GLU A 77 7.96 -8.70 10.62
N PHE A 78 8.74 -9.30 9.73
CA PHE A 78 10.08 -8.79 9.42
C PHE A 78 10.06 -7.35 8.92
N ILE A 79 9.10 -7.00 8.06
CA ILE A 79 8.92 -5.63 7.55
C ILE A 79 8.60 -4.68 8.70
N GLN A 80 7.70 -5.05 9.58
CA GLN A 80 7.34 -4.25 10.75
C GLN A 80 8.56 -3.98 11.63
N ARG A 81 9.34 -4.99 11.97
CA ARG A 81 10.56 -4.84 12.76
C ARG A 81 11.58 -3.92 12.08
N LYS A 82 11.68 -3.97 10.75
CA LYS A 82 12.56 -3.06 10.00
C LYS A 82 12.08 -1.61 10.03
N ILE A 83 10.78 -1.39 10.10
CA ILE A 83 10.24 -0.03 10.29
C ILE A 83 10.65 0.50 11.67
N VAL A 84 10.49 -0.30 12.71
CA VAL A 84 10.90 0.06 14.09
C VAL A 84 12.39 0.40 14.12
N ASP A 85 13.24 -0.52 13.62
CA ASP A 85 14.71 -0.29 13.55
C ASP A 85 15.04 1.03 12.83
N TYR A 86 14.32 1.34 11.75
CA TYR A 86 14.55 2.57 10.99
C TYR A 86 14.13 3.80 11.78
N VAL A 87 12.92 3.80 12.32
CA VAL A 87 12.37 4.94 13.07
C VAL A 87 13.25 5.28 14.27
N GLU A 88 13.69 4.28 15.03
CA GLU A 88 14.56 4.47 16.17
C GLU A 88 15.87 5.19 15.80
N ASN A 89 16.46 4.82 14.66
CA ASN A 89 17.75 5.36 14.22
C ASN A 89 17.66 6.64 13.36
N HIS A 90 16.45 7.01 12.89
CA HIS A 90 16.23 8.10 11.94
C HIS A 90 15.09 9.03 12.38
N LYS A 91 14.83 9.12 13.67
CA LYS A 91 13.72 9.89 14.24
C LYS A 91 13.73 11.37 13.86
N ASP A 92 14.92 11.92 13.60
CA ASP A 92 15.14 13.33 13.24
C ASP A 92 15.01 13.58 11.72
N ASP A 93 14.90 12.53 10.88
CA ASP A 93 14.70 12.67 9.44
C ASP A 93 13.39 13.39 9.14
N ILE A 94 13.42 14.30 8.17
CA ILE A 94 12.23 15.06 7.79
C ILE A 94 11.33 14.23 6.90
N LEU A 95 10.09 14.06 7.33
CA LEU A 95 9.02 13.44 6.54
C LEU A 95 8.46 14.48 5.55
N PRO A 96 8.66 14.31 4.22
CA PRO A 96 8.30 15.33 3.24
C PRO A 96 6.80 15.71 3.27
N GLN A 97 5.93 14.75 3.61
CA GLN A 97 4.48 14.93 3.62
C GLN A 97 3.99 15.84 4.76
N THR A 98 4.72 15.89 5.86
CA THR A 98 4.40 16.73 7.02
C THR A 98 5.32 17.95 7.14
N GLY A 99 6.51 17.90 6.56
CA GLY A 99 7.59 18.88 6.75
C GLY A 99 8.21 18.85 8.15
N MET A 100 7.93 17.82 8.95
CA MET A 100 8.40 17.64 10.32
C MET A 100 9.30 16.41 10.42
N SER A 101 10.03 16.28 11.54
CA SER A 101 10.75 15.05 11.84
C SER A 101 9.82 13.86 11.97
N ILE A 102 10.34 12.65 11.79
CA ILE A 102 9.57 11.42 12.01
C ILE A 102 8.97 11.42 13.42
N GLU A 103 9.75 11.75 14.46
CA GLU A 103 9.27 11.82 15.84
C GLU A 103 8.08 12.78 16.00
N ASN A 104 8.19 14.02 15.49
CA ASN A 104 7.10 14.98 15.56
C ASN A 104 5.90 14.55 14.71
N SER A 105 6.13 13.84 13.62
CA SER A 105 5.06 13.29 12.77
C SER A 105 4.32 12.15 13.48
N ILE A 106 5.02 11.32 14.26
CA ILE A 106 4.42 10.29 15.11
C ILE A 106 3.49 10.96 16.12
N GLN A 107 3.98 11.98 16.82
CA GLN A 107 3.15 12.69 17.79
C GLN A 107 1.92 13.36 17.15
N LEU A 108 2.06 13.91 15.95
CA LEU A 108 0.95 14.57 15.24
C LEU A 108 -0.09 13.57 14.73
N ILE A 109 0.35 12.45 14.17
CA ILE A 109 -0.53 11.52 13.42
C ILE A 109 -1.11 10.45 14.34
N HIS A 110 -0.30 9.94 15.27
CA HIS A 110 -0.67 8.84 16.16
C HIS A 110 -1.00 9.31 17.58
N GLU A 111 -0.75 10.58 17.90
CA GLU A 111 -0.91 11.14 19.26
C GLU A 111 -0.06 10.40 20.30
N LEU A 112 1.07 9.80 19.89
CA LEU A 112 1.99 9.02 20.70
C LEU A 112 3.35 9.70 20.83
N THR A 113 4.03 9.50 21.94
CA THR A 113 5.46 9.73 22.04
C THR A 113 6.24 8.69 21.22
N LEU A 114 7.50 8.97 20.90
CA LEU A 114 8.34 8.00 20.20
C LEU A 114 8.47 6.68 20.97
N ASP A 115 8.69 6.74 22.28
CA ASP A 115 8.83 5.54 23.14
C ASP A 115 7.54 4.70 23.14
N GLU A 116 6.38 5.35 23.23
CA GLU A 116 5.08 4.68 23.11
C GLU A 116 4.94 4.03 21.73
N TYR A 117 5.21 4.77 20.66
CA TYR A 117 5.16 4.24 19.30
C TYR A 117 6.04 3.01 19.15
N LEU A 118 7.30 3.07 19.56
CA LEU A 118 8.23 1.92 19.46
C LEU A 118 7.73 0.73 20.29
N SER A 119 7.22 0.98 21.50
CA SER A 119 6.68 -0.11 22.37
C SER A 119 5.45 -0.78 21.78
N TYR A 120 4.61 -0.05 21.04
CA TYR A 120 3.44 -0.64 20.36
C TYR A 120 3.83 -1.61 19.25
N TYR A 121 5.01 -1.47 18.67
CA TYR A 121 5.52 -2.33 17.60
C TYR A 121 6.40 -3.47 18.08
N ASP A 122 6.58 -3.67 19.40
CA ASP A 122 7.32 -4.81 19.96
C ASP A 122 6.63 -6.15 19.62
N VAL A 123 5.33 -6.12 19.40
CA VAL A 123 4.51 -7.27 18.99
C VAL A 123 4.05 -7.08 17.56
N PHE A 124 4.14 -8.13 16.74
CA PHE A 124 3.62 -8.08 15.37
C PHE A 124 2.11 -7.81 15.37
N ALA A 125 1.66 -6.83 14.58
CA ALA A 125 0.28 -6.42 14.56
C ALA A 125 -0.70 -7.55 14.20
N GLY A 126 -0.26 -8.55 13.42
CA GLY A 126 -1.05 -9.72 13.05
C GLY A 126 -1.28 -10.74 14.17
N ASP A 127 -0.52 -10.64 15.27
CA ASP A 127 -0.70 -11.52 16.44
C ASP A 127 -1.86 -11.08 17.34
N ILE A 128 -2.44 -9.92 17.04
CA ILE A 128 -3.53 -9.35 17.81
C ILE A 128 -4.85 -9.95 17.34
N ASP A 129 -5.55 -10.64 18.23
CA ASP A 129 -6.88 -11.16 17.94
C ASP A 129 -7.90 -10.02 18.00
N ILE A 130 -8.27 -9.51 16.82
CA ILE A 130 -9.24 -8.43 16.67
C ILE A 130 -10.58 -8.75 17.35
N ASN A 131 -10.95 -10.03 17.44
CA ASN A 131 -12.24 -10.41 18.00
C ASN A 131 -12.26 -10.42 19.53
N GLN A 132 -11.10 -10.63 20.15
CA GLN A 132 -10.98 -10.64 21.63
C GLN A 132 -10.76 -9.24 22.21
N ASP A 133 -10.24 -8.32 21.41
CA ASP A 133 -9.80 -7.01 21.90
C ASP A 133 -10.70 -5.85 21.46
N LEU A 134 -11.87 -6.11 20.85
CA LEU A 134 -12.84 -5.08 20.45
C LEU A 134 -13.29 -4.15 21.59
N GLU A 135 -13.06 -4.55 22.85
CA GLU A 135 -13.32 -3.69 24.02
C GLU A 135 -12.23 -2.62 24.24
N LYS A 136 -11.10 -2.72 23.53
CA LYS A 136 -9.99 -1.75 23.60
C LYS A 136 -9.90 -0.94 22.32
N GLU A 137 -10.99 -0.24 21.96
CA GLU A 137 -11.08 0.55 20.72
C GLU A 137 -9.92 1.55 20.54
N GLU A 138 -9.30 2.01 21.60
CA GLU A 138 -8.18 2.96 21.56
C GLU A 138 -6.87 2.37 21.01
N PHE A 139 -6.67 1.06 21.14
CA PHE A 139 -5.39 0.41 20.80
C PHE A 139 -5.22 0.10 19.31
N TYR A 140 -6.28 0.10 18.51
CA TYR A 140 -6.27 -0.46 17.16
C TYR A 140 -6.01 0.53 16.05
N ILE A 141 -6.31 1.80 16.28
CA ILE A 141 -6.24 2.84 15.25
C ILE A 141 -4.79 3.14 14.87
N ASP A 142 -3.86 2.95 15.80
CA ASP A 142 -2.49 3.49 15.68
C ASP A 142 -1.48 2.57 15.00
N ARG A 143 -1.84 1.32 14.73
CA ARG A 143 -0.93 0.33 14.11
C ARG A 143 -1.08 0.18 12.60
N TRP A 144 -1.91 0.98 12.01
CA TRP A 144 -2.16 0.91 10.58
C TRP A 144 -1.07 1.63 9.81
N GLY A 145 -0.69 1.04 8.67
CA GLY A 145 0.31 1.63 7.80
C GLY A 145 -0.04 3.05 7.38
N SER A 146 0.34 4.03 8.20
CA SER A 146 0.17 5.45 7.96
C SER A 146 1.19 5.96 6.93
N ILE A 147 1.18 7.26 6.71
CA ILE A 147 2.17 7.91 5.85
C ILE A 147 3.61 7.72 6.37
N ILE A 148 3.78 7.52 7.69
CA ILE A 148 5.08 7.30 8.32
C ILE A 148 5.62 5.95 7.88
N GLU A 149 4.86 4.87 8.05
CA GLU A 149 5.26 3.52 7.66
C GLU A 149 5.49 3.41 6.14
N GLN A 150 4.65 4.09 5.36
CA GLN A 150 4.81 4.16 3.90
C GLN A 150 6.13 4.83 3.52
N TYR A 151 6.45 5.99 4.14
CA TYR A 151 7.71 6.68 3.92
C TYR A 151 8.92 5.83 4.32
N VAL A 152 8.88 5.27 5.52
CA VAL A 152 9.97 4.43 6.05
C VAL A 152 10.22 3.23 5.15
N ILE A 153 9.17 2.52 4.73
CA ILE A 153 9.28 1.39 3.79
C ILE A 153 9.86 1.83 2.46
N SER A 154 9.39 2.96 1.91
CA SER A 154 9.96 3.50 0.68
C SER A 154 11.47 3.75 0.80
N LYS A 155 11.93 4.29 1.95
CA LYS A 155 13.36 4.50 2.24
C LYS A 155 14.13 3.18 2.37
N ILE A 156 13.61 2.23 3.15
CA ILE A 156 14.28 0.94 3.38
C ILE A 156 14.45 0.16 2.08
N ILE A 157 13.39 0.10 1.26
CA ILE A 157 13.38 -0.66 0.01
C ILE A 157 14.01 0.15 -1.13
N GLY A 158 13.98 1.49 -1.03
CA GLY A 158 14.42 2.42 -2.07
C GLY A 158 13.54 2.31 -3.31
N CYS A 159 12.22 2.24 -3.15
CA CYS A 159 11.27 2.25 -4.26
C CYS A 159 10.04 3.10 -3.92
N PRO A 160 9.36 3.66 -4.94
CA PRO A 160 8.16 4.45 -4.69
C PRO A 160 7.00 3.57 -4.25
N ILE A 161 6.14 4.14 -3.40
CA ILE A 161 4.85 3.56 -3.03
C ILE A 161 3.76 4.46 -3.61
N ILE A 162 2.87 3.88 -4.40
CA ILE A 162 1.76 4.58 -5.04
C ILE A 162 0.46 4.05 -4.45
N VAL A 163 -0.28 4.93 -3.80
CA VAL A 163 -1.53 4.58 -3.11
C VAL A 163 -2.72 5.16 -3.86
N PHE A 164 -3.68 4.32 -4.13
CA PHE A 164 -4.96 4.69 -4.72
C PHE A 164 -6.09 4.52 -3.72
N ASN A 165 -7.10 5.38 -3.85
CA ASN A 165 -8.40 5.19 -3.24
C ASN A 165 -9.40 4.71 -4.29
N THR A 166 -10.38 3.92 -3.88
CA THR A 166 -11.48 3.55 -4.77
C THR A 166 -12.49 4.69 -4.88
N GLN A 167 -12.78 5.10 -6.09
CA GLN A 167 -13.85 6.07 -6.37
C GLN A 167 -14.97 5.40 -7.14
N ARG A 168 -16.17 5.38 -6.56
CA ARG A 168 -17.37 4.96 -7.28
C ARG A 168 -17.85 6.09 -8.17
N TYR A 169 -18.28 5.75 -9.36
CA TYR A 169 -18.88 6.71 -10.27
C TYR A 169 -20.10 6.11 -10.95
N ASP A 170 -21.08 6.94 -11.20
CA ASP A 170 -22.23 6.62 -12.02
C ASP A 170 -22.01 7.24 -13.40
N THR A 171 -21.84 6.40 -14.42
CA THR A 171 -21.75 6.87 -15.81
C THR A 171 -22.99 6.47 -16.57
N THR A 172 -23.52 7.43 -17.32
CA THR A 172 -24.54 7.16 -18.34
C THR A 172 -23.80 6.89 -19.64
N TYR A 173 -23.67 5.64 -20.03
CA TYR A 173 -23.12 5.30 -21.34
C TYR A 173 -24.23 5.40 -22.37
N ASN A 174 -24.11 6.37 -23.28
CA ASN A 174 -24.90 6.40 -24.50
C ASN A 174 -24.24 5.44 -25.51
N LYS A 175 -24.77 4.24 -25.63
CA LYS A 175 -24.36 3.37 -26.72
C LYS A 175 -24.96 3.92 -28.00
N ILE A 176 -24.14 4.54 -28.85
CA ILE A 176 -24.54 5.05 -30.16
C ILE A 176 -24.32 3.91 -31.18
N SER A 177 -25.38 3.50 -31.86
CA SER A 177 -25.32 2.62 -33.04
C SER A 177 -26.12 3.26 -34.15
N ASN A 178 -25.48 3.43 -35.32
CA ASN A 178 -26.05 4.09 -36.50
C ASN A 178 -26.60 5.50 -36.22
N GLY A 179 -25.92 6.29 -35.38
CA GLY A 179 -26.33 7.64 -35.04
C GLY A 179 -27.51 7.74 -34.06
N LYS A 180 -28.02 6.64 -33.55
CA LYS A 180 -29.09 6.60 -32.54
C LYS A 180 -28.60 6.11 -31.20
N ILE A 181 -29.02 6.79 -30.13
CA ILE A 181 -28.76 6.38 -28.73
C ILE A 181 -29.61 5.15 -28.44
N ILE A 182 -28.98 3.99 -28.25
CA ILE A 182 -29.70 2.71 -28.05
C ILE A 182 -29.90 2.39 -26.58
N ASN A 183 -29.12 2.94 -25.65
CA ASN A 183 -29.21 2.57 -24.24
C ASN A 183 -28.73 3.69 -23.31
N ASN A 184 -29.59 4.15 -22.41
CA ASN A 184 -29.31 5.09 -21.34
C ASN A 184 -29.32 4.38 -19.98
N LYS A 185 -28.71 3.22 -19.85
CA LYS A 185 -28.58 2.59 -18.53
C LYS A 185 -27.39 3.20 -17.78
N PRO A 186 -27.59 3.74 -16.58
CA PRO A 186 -26.47 4.14 -15.74
C PRO A 186 -25.64 2.89 -15.44
N GLN A 187 -24.35 2.93 -15.77
CA GLN A 187 -23.39 1.92 -15.33
C GLN A 187 -22.67 2.45 -14.10
N LYS A 188 -22.74 1.66 -13.04
CA LYS A 188 -21.91 1.90 -11.85
C LYS A 188 -20.56 1.28 -12.11
N GLY A 189 -19.51 2.09 -11.95
CA GLY A 189 -18.15 1.64 -12.09
C GLY A 189 -17.31 2.05 -10.88
N VAL A 190 -16.12 1.48 -10.82
CA VAL A 190 -15.10 1.86 -9.86
C VAL A 190 -13.90 2.35 -10.63
N ARG A 191 -13.34 3.47 -10.22
CA ARG A 191 -12.03 3.94 -10.68
C ARG A 191 -11.06 4.01 -9.52
N LEU A 192 -9.78 3.95 -9.81
CA LEU A 192 -8.73 4.19 -8.84
C LEU A 192 -8.31 5.65 -8.94
N LYS A 193 -8.48 6.37 -7.84
CA LYS A 193 -8.04 7.76 -7.69
C LYS A 193 -6.68 7.75 -7.01
N LEU A 194 -5.68 8.38 -7.63
CA LEU A 194 -4.38 8.59 -7.01
C LEU A 194 -4.55 9.37 -5.70
N SER A 195 -4.05 8.80 -4.61
CA SER A 195 -4.14 9.36 -3.26
C SER A 195 -2.80 9.88 -2.77
N ALA A 196 -1.73 9.09 -2.97
CA ALA A 196 -0.39 9.47 -2.56
C ALA A 196 0.67 8.83 -3.46
N VAL A 197 1.78 9.53 -3.60
CA VAL A 197 3.05 9.02 -4.12
C VAL A 197 4.11 9.29 -3.05
N ILE A 198 4.77 8.25 -2.60
CA ILE A 198 5.80 8.31 -1.57
C ILE A 198 7.10 7.77 -2.16
N GLY A 199 8.23 8.44 -1.88
CA GLY A 199 9.52 8.07 -2.44
C GLY A 199 9.63 8.44 -3.91
N GLU A 200 9.16 9.63 -4.28
CA GLU A 200 9.21 10.17 -5.64
C GLU A 200 10.63 10.15 -6.23
N GLU A 201 11.65 10.28 -5.38
CA GLU A 201 13.06 10.21 -5.79
C GLU A 201 13.48 8.86 -6.38
N TYR A 202 12.66 7.83 -6.17
CA TYR A 202 12.90 6.48 -6.72
C TYR A 202 12.12 6.19 -8.00
N ILE A 203 11.30 7.14 -8.48
CA ILE A 203 10.53 6.97 -9.71
C ILE A 203 11.48 6.78 -10.89
N GLY A 204 11.16 5.82 -11.75
CA GLY A 204 11.99 5.47 -12.92
C GLY A 204 13.20 4.59 -12.59
N THR A 205 13.57 4.41 -11.31
CA THR A 205 14.69 3.55 -10.91
C THR A 205 14.25 2.14 -10.54
N LYS A 206 13.04 2.01 -10.00
CA LYS A 206 12.48 0.73 -9.53
C LYS A 206 10.98 0.67 -9.80
N LEU A 207 10.46 -0.56 -9.83
CA LEU A 207 9.03 -0.80 -9.95
C LEU A 207 8.32 -0.32 -8.69
N PRO A 208 7.35 0.61 -8.80
CA PRO A 208 6.59 1.07 -7.65
C PRO A 208 5.81 -0.05 -6.96
N ILE A 209 5.62 0.07 -5.66
CA ILE A 209 4.63 -0.70 -4.92
C ILE A 209 3.28 -0.01 -5.13
N PHE A 210 2.32 -0.74 -5.70
CA PHE A 210 0.98 -0.22 -5.93
C PHE A 210 0.02 -0.78 -4.90
N LEU A 211 -0.67 0.11 -4.19
CA LEU A 211 -1.61 -0.23 -3.13
C LEU A 211 -2.95 0.44 -3.40
N ILE A 212 -4.02 -0.20 -2.94
CA ILE A 212 -5.32 0.43 -2.78
C ILE A 212 -5.60 0.57 -1.29
N TRP A 213 -5.92 1.78 -0.86
CA TRP A 213 -6.54 2.04 0.41
C TRP A 213 -8.06 2.00 0.24
N ARG A 214 -8.71 1.13 0.98
CA ARG A 214 -10.16 0.96 0.96
C ARG A 214 -10.73 1.16 2.35
N GLU A 215 -11.61 2.13 2.49
CA GLU A 215 -12.37 2.30 3.72
C GLU A 215 -13.40 1.16 3.85
N TYR A 216 -13.40 0.49 4.99
CA TYR A 216 -14.31 -0.60 5.30
C TYR A 216 -14.82 -0.46 6.74
N ASN A 217 -16.12 -0.21 6.92
CA ASN A 217 -16.79 -0.13 8.23
C ASN A 217 -16.07 0.75 9.28
N LYS A 218 -15.65 1.95 8.91
CA LYS A 218 -14.82 2.89 9.69
C LYS A 218 -13.35 2.48 9.83
N ASN A 219 -12.98 1.31 9.35
CA ASN A 219 -11.62 0.83 9.33
C ASN A 219 -11.08 0.91 7.90
N GLY A 220 -9.78 1.07 7.75
CA GLY A 220 -9.14 1.00 6.44
C GLY A 220 -8.59 -0.39 6.17
N HIS A 221 -8.46 -0.70 4.89
CA HIS A 221 -7.85 -1.94 4.46
C HIS A 221 -6.97 -1.71 3.25
N TYR A 222 -5.74 -2.21 3.32
CA TYR A 222 -4.84 -2.19 2.18
C TYR A 222 -5.00 -3.44 1.33
N LEU A 223 -5.12 -3.21 0.04
CA LEU A 223 -5.03 -4.24 -1.00
C LEU A 223 -3.74 -4.00 -1.78
N VAL A 224 -3.10 -5.06 -2.21
CA VAL A 224 -1.99 -4.97 -3.14
C VAL A 224 -2.51 -5.13 -4.57
N ILE A 225 -1.98 -4.33 -5.49
CA ILE A 225 -2.33 -4.42 -6.90
C ILE A 225 -1.08 -4.55 -7.75
N TYR A 226 -1.17 -5.40 -8.75
CA TYR A 226 -0.07 -5.71 -9.66
C TYR A 226 -0.39 -5.14 -11.04
N PRO A 227 0.44 -4.25 -11.59
CA PRO A 227 0.19 -3.70 -12.91
C PRO A 227 0.31 -4.79 -13.96
N ASN A 228 -0.69 -4.89 -14.84
CA ASN A 228 -0.64 -5.81 -15.98
C ASN A 228 0.45 -5.38 -16.98
N ASN A 229 0.67 -4.07 -17.06
CA ASN A 229 1.79 -3.46 -17.79
C ASN A 229 2.27 -2.22 -17.02
N PRO A 230 3.43 -2.29 -16.32
CA PRO A 230 3.94 -1.19 -15.52
C PRO A 230 4.15 0.11 -16.29
N SER A 231 4.66 0.04 -17.51
CA SER A 231 4.91 1.24 -18.33
C SER A 231 3.61 1.95 -18.70
N THR A 232 2.55 1.20 -18.99
CA THR A 232 1.22 1.76 -19.28
C THR A 232 0.67 2.47 -18.05
N VAL A 233 0.75 1.81 -16.88
CA VAL A 233 0.24 2.39 -15.62
C VAL A 233 0.97 3.69 -15.29
N LEU A 234 2.30 3.70 -15.37
CA LEU A 234 3.09 4.90 -15.05
C LEU A 234 2.79 6.06 -16.02
N SER A 235 2.58 5.76 -17.30
CA SER A 235 2.18 6.80 -18.27
C SER A 235 0.79 7.35 -17.99
N GLU A 236 -0.14 6.53 -17.52
CA GLU A 236 -1.50 6.95 -17.18
C GLU A 236 -1.54 7.85 -15.94
N ILE A 237 -0.64 7.65 -14.98
CA ILE A 237 -0.54 8.48 -13.77
C ILE A 237 0.43 9.67 -13.92
N ASN A 238 0.97 9.90 -15.12
CA ASN A 238 1.92 10.99 -15.44
C ASN A 238 3.11 11.07 -14.47
N ILE A 239 3.67 9.91 -14.14
CA ILE A 239 4.85 9.78 -13.27
C ILE A 239 6.01 9.16 -14.04
#